data_14ee221f48a68838f3dba68d6bd86c97
#
_entry.id   14ee221f48a68838f3dba68d6bd86c97
#
_cell.length_a   1.000
_cell.length_b   1.000
_cell.length_c   1.000
_cell.angle_alpha   90.00
_cell.angle_beta   90.00
_cell.angle_gamma   90.00
#
_symmetry.space_group_name_H-M   'P 1'
#
loop_
_entity.id
_entity.type
_entity.pdbx_description
1 polymer ?
#
loop_
_entity_poly.entity_id
_entity_poly.type
_entity_poly.pdbx_seq_one_letter_code
_entity_poly.pdbx_strand_id
1 'polypeptide(L)'
;MLCLKKLSPTRLVRNGLFDKVAEAEARGAHAEELRDILGKAASKRGIFEGDTEQGELEIGQIASSVDAIRPAGDIVRQLVENFRKAQKDVAAIGF
;
A
#
# COMPACT_ATOMS: atom_id res chain seq x y z
N MET A 1 -6.77 -5.38 -0.87
CA MET A 1 -6.91 -6.44 -1.89
C MET A 1 -5.80 -6.30 -2.93
N LEU A 2 -5.28 -7.41 -3.41
CA LEU A 2 -4.23 -7.37 -4.44
C LEU A 2 -4.82 -7.08 -5.82
N CYS A 3 -4.17 -6.19 -6.54
CA CYS A 3 -4.50 -5.79 -7.90
C CYS A 3 -3.31 -6.02 -8.83
N LEU A 4 -3.49 -5.74 -10.12
CA LEU A 4 -2.45 -5.79 -11.14
C LEU A 4 -1.74 -7.16 -11.23
N LYS A 5 -2.49 -8.22 -11.01
CA LYS A 5 -1.94 -9.58 -10.93
C LYS A 5 -1.25 -10.03 -12.22
N LYS A 6 -1.67 -9.52 -13.38
CA LYS A 6 -1.06 -9.84 -14.69
C LYS A 6 0.21 -9.04 -14.98
N LEU A 7 0.48 -7.99 -14.24
CA LEU A 7 1.71 -7.21 -14.30
C LEU A 7 2.66 -7.63 -13.16
N SER A 8 2.34 -7.18 -11.98
CA SER A 8 3.03 -7.54 -10.74
C SER A 8 2.00 -7.39 -9.62
N PRO A 9 1.67 -8.46 -8.89
CA PRO A 9 0.66 -8.37 -7.84
C PRO A 9 1.01 -7.25 -6.86
N THR A 10 0.13 -6.27 -6.72
CA THR A 10 0.36 -5.06 -5.94
C THR A 10 -0.85 -4.78 -5.05
N ARG A 11 -0.60 -4.41 -3.81
CA ARG A 11 -1.64 -3.95 -2.89
C ARG A 11 -1.73 -2.44 -2.96
N LEU A 12 -2.89 -1.94 -3.33
CA LEU A 12 -3.13 -0.51 -3.53
C LEU A 12 -4.10 0.04 -2.48
N VAL A 13 -3.94 1.31 -2.15
CA VAL A 13 -4.97 2.07 -1.44
C VAL A 13 -6.20 2.18 -2.34
N ARG A 14 -7.38 1.96 -1.76
CA ARG A 14 -8.64 2.03 -2.50
C ARG A 14 -8.98 3.49 -2.82
N ASN A 15 -8.91 3.84 -4.09
CA ASN A 15 -9.19 5.17 -4.62
C ASN A 15 -9.81 5.04 -6.03
N GLY A 16 -9.92 6.14 -6.76
CA GLY A 16 -10.46 6.12 -8.12
C GLY A 16 -9.66 5.25 -9.08
N LEU A 17 -8.33 5.28 -8.99
CA LEU A 17 -7.48 4.41 -9.80
C LEU A 17 -7.69 2.92 -9.44
N PHE A 18 -7.74 2.59 -8.16
CA PHE A 18 -8.03 1.24 -7.71
C PHE A 18 -9.33 0.71 -8.31
N ASP A 19 -10.39 1.51 -8.28
CA ASP A 19 -11.69 1.10 -8.80
C ASP A 19 -11.65 0.81 -10.30
N LYS A 20 -10.93 1.63 -11.08
CA LYS A 20 -10.72 1.40 -12.52
C LYS A 20 -9.97 0.10 -12.78
N VAL A 21 -8.91 -0.14 -12.04
CA VAL A 21 -8.10 -1.37 -12.16
C VAL A 21 -8.91 -2.59 -11.77
N ALA A 22 -9.62 -2.54 -10.65
CA ALA A 22 -10.44 -3.65 -10.17
C ALA A 22 -11.56 -4.01 -11.15
N GLU A 23 -12.22 -3.02 -11.73
CA GLU A 23 -13.24 -3.23 -12.77
C GLU A 23 -12.65 -3.89 -14.00
N ALA A 24 -11.52 -3.40 -14.49
CA ALA A 24 -10.84 -3.96 -15.64
C ALA A 24 -10.40 -5.42 -15.38
N GLU A 25 -9.85 -5.71 -14.22
CA GLU A 25 -9.47 -7.07 -13.86
C GLU A 25 -10.66 -8.01 -13.76
N ALA A 26 -11.79 -7.54 -13.24
CA ALA A 26 -13.04 -8.31 -13.17
C ALA A 26 -13.58 -8.67 -14.56
N ARG A 27 -13.32 -7.83 -15.58
CA ARG A 27 -13.65 -8.10 -16.98
C ARG A 27 -12.64 -9.03 -17.67
N GLY A 28 -11.56 -9.41 -17.00
CA GLY A 28 -10.50 -10.22 -17.58
C GLY A 28 -9.55 -9.44 -18.49
N ALA A 29 -9.34 -8.15 -18.23
CA ALA A 29 -8.45 -7.31 -19.02
C ALA A 29 -7.03 -7.88 -19.10
N HIS A 30 -6.39 -7.68 -20.25
CA HIS A 30 -5.00 -8.08 -20.48
C HIS A 30 -4.02 -7.07 -19.87
N ALA A 31 -2.76 -7.48 -19.72
CA ALA A 31 -1.70 -6.66 -19.14
C ALA A 31 -1.55 -5.29 -19.84
N GLU A 32 -1.70 -5.24 -21.17
CA GLU A 32 -1.60 -3.99 -21.92
C GLU A 32 -2.70 -2.99 -21.54
N GLU A 33 -3.94 -3.46 -21.36
CA GLU A 33 -5.04 -2.60 -20.92
C GLU A 33 -4.80 -2.07 -19.51
N LEU A 34 -4.27 -2.89 -18.61
CA LEU A 34 -3.92 -2.46 -17.25
C LEU A 34 -2.82 -1.41 -17.27
N ARG A 35 -1.81 -1.55 -18.11
CA ARG A 35 -0.78 -0.52 -18.29
C ARG A 35 -1.35 0.79 -18.81
N ASP A 36 -2.30 0.72 -19.72
CA ASP A 36 -2.97 1.91 -20.25
C ASP A 36 -3.78 2.64 -19.18
N ILE A 37 -4.47 1.91 -18.32
CA ILE A 37 -5.21 2.48 -17.18
C ILE A 37 -4.26 3.18 -16.21
N LEU A 38 -3.12 2.56 -15.88
CA LEU A 38 -2.11 3.19 -15.02
C LEU A 38 -1.51 4.43 -15.68
N GLY A 39 -1.32 4.38 -17.00
CA GLY A 39 -0.66 5.44 -17.75
C GLY A 39 0.83 5.57 -17.35
N LYS A 40 1.43 6.66 -17.75
CA LYS A 40 2.81 6.99 -17.39
C LYS A 40 2.82 7.73 -16.05
N ALA A 41 3.73 7.31 -15.17
CA ALA A 41 3.98 8.01 -13.91
C ALA A 41 2.81 8.02 -12.92
N ALA A 42 1.99 6.96 -12.86
CA ALA A 42 0.93 6.83 -11.85
C ALA A 42 1.48 6.88 -10.42
N SER A 43 2.60 6.20 -10.17
CA SER A 43 3.30 6.24 -8.88
C SER A 43 3.81 7.64 -8.54
N LYS A 44 4.34 8.35 -9.52
CA LYS A 44 4.79 9.74 -9.35
C LYS A 44 3.63 10.66 -8.93
N ARG A 45 2.47 10.51 -9.57
CA ARG A 45 1.29 11.30 -9.19
C ARG A 45 0.87 11.04 -7.75
N GLY A 46 0.89 9.80 -7.31
CA GLY A 46 0.53 9.45 -5.94
C GLY A 46 1.56 9.90 -4.91
N ILE A 47 2.84 9.56 -5.14
CA ILE A 47 3.91 9.77 -4.15
C ILE A 47 4.38 11.22 -4.10
N PHE A 48 4.64 11.82 -5.26
CA PHE A 48 5.26 13.15 -5.32
C PHE A 48 4.27 14.29 -5.53
N GLU A 49 3.19 14.06 -6.25
CA GLU A 49 2.19 15.08 -6.53
C GLU A 49 1.01 15.05 -5.57
N GLY A 50 0.90 14.00 -4.75
CA GLY A 50 -0.16 13.88 -3.74
C GLY A 50 -1.55 13.63 -4.33
N ASP A 51 -1.64 13.09 -5.54
CA ASP A 51 -2.92 12.74 -6.16
C ASP A 51 -3.47 11.46 -5.52
N THR A 52 -4.34 11.62 -4.54
CA THR A 52 -4.92 10.51 -3.79
C THR A 52 -6.04 9.80 -4.54
N GLU A 53 -6.55 10.36 -5.64
CA GLU A 53 -7.65 9.79 -6.42
C GLU A 53 -7.18 8.99 -7.64
N GLN A 54 -6.19 9.50 -8.37
CA GLN A 54 -5.71 8.93 -9.62
C GLN A 54 -4.28 8.41 -9.53
N GLY A 55 -3.61 8.61 -8.40
CA GLY A 55 -2.27 8.11 -8.16
C GLY A 55 -2.27 6.62 -7.81
N GLU A 56 -1.19 5.93 -8.17
CA GLU A 56 -0.91 4.59 -7.71
C GLU A 56 -0.28 4.67 -6.31
N LEU A 57 -1.03 4.24 -5.30
CA LEU A 57 -0.61 4.30 -3.90
C LEU A 57 -0.43 2.88 -3.38
N GLU A 58 0.79 2.39 -3.42
CA GLU A 58 1.15 1.06 -2.95
C GLU A 58 1.25 1.01 -1.42
N ILE A 59 0.75 -0.06 -0.84
CA ILE A 59 0.77 -0.27 0.62
C ILE A 59 1.13 -1.70 0.98
N GLY A 60 1.63 -1.90 2.20
CA GLY A 60 1.88 -3.22 2.76
C GLY A 60 0.65 -3.79 3.46
N GLN A 61 0.74 -5.05 3.85
CA GLN A 61 -0.35 -5.76 4.56
C GLN A 61 -0.68 -5.11 5.90
N ILE A 62 0.30 -4.56 6.59
CA ILE A 62 0.14 -3.95 7.90
C ILE A 62 -0.58 -2.59 7.85
N ALA A 63 -0.84 -2.05 6.67
CA ALA A 63 -1.50 -0.75 6.53
C ALA A 63 -2.85 -0.68 7.27
N SER A 64 -3.57 -1.79 7.37
CA SER A 64 -4.83 -1.87 8.09
C SER A 64 -4.71 -1.65 9.60
N SER A 65 -3.52 -1.80 10.17
CA SER A 65 -3.27 -1.55 11.60
C SER A 65 -2.86 -0.11 11.89
N VAL A 66 -2.68 0.71 10.86
CA VAL A 66 -2.35 2.13 11.02
C VAL A 66 -3.65 2.88 11.33
N ASP A 67 -3.71 3.52 12.50
CA ASP A 67 -4.91 4.15 13.01
C ASP A 67 -4.84 5.68 13.06
N ALA A 68 -3.69 6.27 12.79
CA ALA A 68 -3.49 7.72 12.89
C ALA A 68 -2.36 8.21 11.99
N ILE A 69 -2.49 9.48 11.59
CA ILE A 69 -1.42 10.22 10.90
C ILE A 69 -0.56 10.89 11.96
N ARG A 70 0.76 10.64 11.92
CA ARG A 70 1.72 11.16 12.91
C ARG A 70 2.97 11.69 12.23
N PRO A 71 3.71 12.61 12.88
CA PRO A 71 5.02 13.02 12.39
C PRO A 71 5.97 11.83 12.24
N ALA A 72 6.80 11.84 11.20
CA ALA A 72 7.70 10.73 10.90
C ALA A 72 8.62 10.35 12.07
N GLY A 73 9.15 11.34 12.81
CA GLY A 73 9.97 11.09 13.97
C GLY A 73 9.26 10.33 15.08
N ASP A 74 7.97 10.63 15.29
CA ASP A 74 7.14 9.93 16.28
C ASP A 74 6.88 8.48 15.84
N ILE A 75 6.65 8.25 14.57
CA ILE A 75 6.48 6.90 14.02
C ILE A 75 7.73 6.07 14.26
N VAL A 76 8.91 6.61 13.98
CA VAL A 76 10.18 5.91 14.18
C VAL A 76 10.41 5.60 15.67
N ARG A 77 10.17 6.57 16.56
CA ARG A 77 10.29 6.34 18.01
C ARG A 77 9.34 5.25 18.48
N GLN A 78 8.11 5.27 18.03
CA GLN A 78 7.12 4.25 18.40
C GLN A 78 7.51 2.86 17.88
N LEU A 79 8.05 2.76 16.68
CA LEU A 79 8.55 1.49 16.14
C LEU A 79 9.65 0.91 17.03
N VAL A 80 10.59 1.73 17.49
CA VAL A 80 11.68 1.29 18.37
C VAL A 80 11.13 0.84 19.72
N GLU A 81 10.21 1.60 20.30
CA GLU A 81 9.57 1.24 21.58
C GLU A 81 8.79 -0.07 21.48
N ASN A 82 8.01 -0.23 20.43
CA ASN A 82 7.24 -1.45 20.18
C ASN A 82 8.14 -2.66 19.95
N PHE A 83 9.26 -2.46 19.25
CA PHE A 83 10.27 -3.50 19.06
C PHE A 83 10.84 -3.97 20.39
N ARG A 84 11.24 -3.04 21.26
CA ARG A 84 11.79 -3.36 22.58
C ARG A 84 10.78 -4.09 23.46
N LYS A 85 9.52 -3.66 23.41
CA LYS A 85 8.44 -4.33 24.13
C LYS A 85 8.23 -5.75 23.62
N ALA A 86 8.14 -5.94 22.32
CA ALA A 86 7.99 -7.25 21.70
C ALA A 86 9.16 -8.19 22.04
N GLN A 87 10.38 -7.65 22.07
CA GLN A 87 11.57 -8.40 22.45
C GLN A 87 11.48 -8.92 23.90
N LYS A 88 11.00 -8.09 24.82
CA LYS A 88 10.78 -8.48 26.21
C LYS A 88 9.66 -9.52 26.34
N ASP A 89 8.57 -9.31 25.62
CA ASP A 89 7.43 -10.22 25.65
C ASP A 89 7.82 -11.62 25.14
N VAL A 90 8.61 -11.70 24.07
CA VAL A 90 9.13 -12.97 23.54
C VAL A 90 10.09 -13.63 24.51
N ALA A 91 10.99 -12.89 25.13
CA ALA A 91 11.92 -13.41 26.13
C ALA A 91 11.18 -13.98 27.34
N ALA A 92 10.08 -13.36 27.77
CA ALA A 92 9.26 -13.82 28.89
C ALA A 92 8.55 -15.16 28.63
N ILE A 93 8.36 -15.55 27.36
CA ILE A 93 7.78 -16.84 27.00
C ILE A 93 8.79 -17.99 27.21
N GLY A 94 10.09 -17.71 27.33
CA GLY A 94 11.11 -18.72 27.64
C GLY A 94 11.61 -19.50 26.43
N PHE A 95 11.59 -18.90 25.26
CA PHE A 95 12.20 -19.48 24.06
C PHE A 95 13.72 -19.55 24.18
#